data_b8fbb976c2c3360e6983569052eac1e0
#
_entry.id   b8fbb976c2c3360e6983569052eac1e0
#
_cell.length_a   1.000
_cell.length_b   1.000
_cell.length_c   1.000
_cell.angle_alpha   90.00
_cell.angle_beta   90.00
_cell.angle_gamma   90.00
#
_symmetry.space_group_name_H-M   'P 1'
#
loop_
_entity.id
_entity.type
_entity.pdbx_description
1 polymer ?
#
loop_
_entity_poly.entity_id
_entity_poly.type
_entity_poly.pdbx_seq_one_letter_code
_entity_poly.pdbx_strand_id
1 'polypeptide(L)'
;MKNVDLNQVCEELEIFLKVQNISQAALGRAIGVSSASISTFRKGEYKGNNKELGRKIKLYLDDYANKNKGGARKENVQVYESHDKQMADFVINEAVRDKEIAIIVGCAGSGKSTIAKDYACLHPNAILIEATLHSTARVILDELCERTHISGGRNLHEKVLLIAKELKRRDVVIFIDEAEHLSVRALEDLRRIWDFSSCPLILFGTEILLKNLIGKNGEL
;
A
#
# COMPACT_ATOMS: atom_id res chain seq x y z
N MET A 1 -9.56 16.67 18.60
CA MET A 1 -8.59 15.55 18.47
C MET A 1 -8.85 14.59 19.61
N LYS A 2 -9.32 13.36 19.36
CA LYS A 2 -9.60 12.38 20.42
C LYS A 2 -8.28 11.98 21.10
N ASN A 3 -8.25 12.06 22.43
CA ASN A 3 -7.12 11.58 23.23
C ASN A 3 -7.00 10.06 22.99
N VAL A 4 -5.84 9.60 22.52
CA VAL A 4 -5.58 8.17 22.32
C VAL A 4 -5.25 7.58 23.68
N ASP A 5 -6.09 6.69 24.18
CA ASP A 5 -5.80 5.91 25.39
C ASP A 5 -4.72 4.86 25.08
N LEU A 6 -3.54 5.08 25.61
CA LEU A 6 -2.37 4.24 25.33
C LEU A 6 -2.55 2.81 25.86
N ASN A 7 -3.26 2.63 26.98
CA ASN A 7 -3.52 1.32 27.55
C ASN A 7 -4.45 0.50 26.64
N GLN A 8 -5.50 1.13 26.15
CA GLN A 8 -6.41 0.52 25.18
C GLN A 8 -5.69 0.11 23.90
N VAL A 9 -4.79 0.96 23.39
CA VAL A 9 -3.99 0.64 22.19
C VAL A 9 -3.05 -0.54 22.43
N CYS A 10 -2.46 -0.67 23.61
CA CYS A 10 -1.63 -1.82 23.94
C CYS A 10 -2.42 -3.13 23.99
N GLU A 11 -3.61 -3.11 24.59
CA GLU A 11 -4.50 -4.28 24.63
C GLU A 11 -4.96 -4.72 23.23
N GLU A 12 -5.43 -3.76 22.43
CA GLU A 12 -5.83 -4.00 21.04
C GLU A 12 -4.67 -4.57 20.21
N LEU A 13 -3.45 -4.04 20.40
CA LEU A 13 -2.25 -4.52 19.74
C LEU A 13 -1.91 -5.97 20.13
N GLU A 14 -2.03 -6.33 21.41
CA GLU A 14 -1.75 -7.70 21.83
C GLU A 14 -2.74 -8.71 21.25
N ILE A 15 -4.03 -8.36 21.27
CA ILE A 15 -5.07 -9.18 20.66
C ILE A 15 -4.80 -9.33 19.16
N PHE A 16 -4.50 -8.22 18.48
CA PHE A 16 -4.22 -8.21 17.07
C PHE A 16 -3.05 -9.12 16.67
N LEU A 17 -1.89 -8.99 17.33
CA LEU A 17 -0.72 -9.80 17.04
C LEU A 17 -0.97 -11.30 17.24
N LYS A 18 -1.77 -11.66 18.27
CA LYS A 18 -2.14 -13.06 18.54
C LYS A 18 -3.13 -13.60 17.52
N VAL A 19 -4.19 -12.84 17.21
CA VAL A 19 -5.29 -13.30 16.34
C VAL A 19 -4.85 -13.38 14.88
N GLN A 20 -4.07 -12.40 14.41
CA GLN A 20 -3.64 -12.31 13.02
C GLN A 20 -2.31 -13.03 12.75
N ASN A 21 -1.67 -13.59 13.77
CA ASN A 21 -0.36 -14.26 13.69
C ASN A 21 0.73 -13.40 13.02
N ILE A 22 0.64 -12.07 13.18
CA ILE A 22 1.59 -11.10 12.62
C ILE A 22 2.74 -10.88 13.59
N SER A 23 3.98 -10.95 13.10
CA SER A 23 5.14 -10.69 13.94
C SER A 23 5.31 -9.19 14.24
N GLN A 24 5.89 -8.86 15.42
CA GLN A 24 6.22 -7.47 15.77
C GLN A 24 7.18 -6.83 14.75
N ALA A 25 8.03 -7.62 14.12
CA ALA A 25 8.94 -7.16 13.08
C ALA A 25 8.18 -6.76 11.80
N ALA A 26 7.16 -7.54 11.42
CA ALA A 26 6.32 -7.23 10.27
C ALA A 26 5.50 -5.94 10.52
N LEU A 27 4.88 -5.82 11.71
CA LEU A 27 4.19 -4.60 12.10
C LEU A 27 5.14 -3.39 12.12
N GLY A 28 6.34 -3.56 12.69
CA GLY A 28 7.35 -2.50 12.76
C GLY A 28 7.73 -1.97 11.39
N ARG A 29 7.95 -2.86 10.42
CA ARG A 29 8.21 -2.49 9.03
C ARG A 29 7.04 -1.72 8.42
N ALA A 30 5.81 -2.21 8.64
CA ALA A 30 4.60 -1.59 8.08
C ALA A 30 4.36 -0.15 8.57
N ILE A 31 4.67 0.16 9.84
CA ILE A 31 4.47 1.51 10.43
C ILE A 31 5.76 2.34 10.54
N GLY A 32 6.88 1.83 10.02
CA GLY A 32 8.17 2.55 9.98
C GLY A 32 8.84 2.70 11.33
N VAL A 33 8.79 1.67 12.20
CA VAL A 33 9.47 1.64 13.51
C VAL A 33 10.18 0.32 13.74
N SER A 34 11.15 0.29 14.65
CA SER A 34 11.85 -0.96 14.99
C SER A 34 10.93 -1.92 15.77
N SER A 35 11.16 -3.23 15.62
CA SER A 35 10.48 -4.25 16.43
C SER A 35 10.73 -4.07 17.93
N ALA A 36 11.92 -3.56 18.30
CA ALA A 36 12.26 -3.23 19.67
C ALA A 36 11.39 -2.10 20.22
N SER A 37 11.08 -1.06 19.40
CA SER A 37 10.16 0.02 19.78
C SER A 37 8.76 -0.50 20.07
N ILE A 38 8.26 -1.44 19.28
CA ILE A 38 6.95 -2.08 19.51
C ILE A 38 6.98 -2.92 20.79
N SER A 39 8.04 -3.70 20.99
CA SER A 39 8.20 -4.53 22.19
C SER A 39 8.24 -3.69 23.47
N THR A 40 9.01 -2.61 23.50
CA THR A 40 9.10 -1.71 24.65
C THR A 40 7.82 -0.91 24.87
N PHE A 41 7.12 -0.51 23.80
CA PHE A 41 5.81 0.14 23.90
C PHE A 41 4.78 -0.77 24.56
N ARG A 42 4.70 -2.05 24.17
CA ARG A 42 3.81 -3.05 24.79
C ARG A 42 4.07 -3.27 26.28
N LYS A 43 5.33 -3.14 26.70
CA LYS A 43 5.73 -3.25 28.10
C LYS A 43 5.56 -1.95 28.90
N GLY A 44 5.17 -0.86 28.25
CA GLY A 44 5.11 0.47 28.89
C GLY A 44 6.49 1.12 29.12
N GLU A 45 7.55 0.54 28.58
CA GLU A 45 8.96 0.95 28.79
C GLU A 45 9.51 1.83 27.66
N TYR A 46 8.70 2.17 26.67
CA TYR A 46 9.16 2.96 25.52
C TYR A 46 9.52 4.39 25.93
N LYS A 47 10.79 4.76 25.73
CA LYS A 47 11.35 6.06 26.14
C LYS A 47 11.15 7.19 25.14
N GLY A 48 10.57 6.92 23.97
CA GLY A 48 10.29 7.91 22.94
C GLY A 48 8.89 8.55 23.09
N ASN A 49 8.40 9.13 21.99
CA ASN A 49 7.07 9.75 21.97
C ASN A 49 5.96 8.69 21.93
N ASN A 50 5.48 8.28 23.12
CA ASN A 50 4.43 7.26 23.28
C ASN A 50 3.12 7.65 22.58
N LYS A 51 2.76 8.95 22.56
CA LYS A 51 1.52 9.41 21.92
C LYS A 51 1.60 9.26 20.40
N GLU A 52 2.74 9.57 19.81
CA GLU A 52 2.96 9.43 18.37
C GLU A 52 2.99 7.97 17.96
N LEU A 53 3.71 7.12 18.70
CA LEU A 53 3.78 5.69 18.41
C LEU A 53 2.42 5.01 18.61
N GLY A 54 1.71 5.31 19.69
CA GLY A 54 0.37 4.81 19.94
C GLY A 54 -0.61 5.22 18.84
N ARG A 55 -0.51 6.46 18.31
CA ARG A 55 -1.32 6.91 17.19
C ARG A 55 -1.02 6.11 15.90
N LYS A 56 0.27 5.88 15.59
CA LYS A 56 0.67 5.08 14.40
C LYS A 56 0.14 3.65 14.50
N ILE A 57 0.27 3.04 15.67
CA ILE A 57 -0.26 1.70 15.93
C ILE A 57 -1.78 1.69 15.77
N LYS A 58 -2.50 2.61 16.41
CA LYS A 58 -3.96 2.68 16.34
C LYS A 58 -4.47 2.87 14.91
N LEU A 59 -3.86 3.76 14.15
CA LEU A 59 -4.19 3.97 12.74
C LEU A 59 -4.02 2.68 11.93
N TYR A 60 -2.92 1.97 12.13
CA TYR A 60 -2.69 0.68 11.46
C TYR A 60 -3.74 -0.37 11.83
N LEU A 61 -4.09 -0.48 13.12
CA LEU A 61 -5.12 -1.41 13.59
C LEU A 61 -6.51 -1.05 13.02
N ASP A 62 -6.86 0.24 13.00
CA ASP A 62 -8.11 0.72 12.46
C ASP A 62 -8.20 0.49 10.95
N ASP A 63 -7.12 0.72 10.19
CA ASP A 63 -7.04 0.42 8.77
C ASP A 63 -7.18 -1.07 8.48
N TYR A 64 -6.48 -1.89 9.25
CA TYR A 64 -6.59 -3.34 9.15
C TYR A 64 -8.01 -3.82 9.46
N ALA A 65 -8.63 -3.27 10.51
CA ALA A 65 -10.01 -3.56 10.88
C ALA A 65 -11.00 -3.07 9.82
N ASN A 66 -10.74 -1.91 9.18
CA ASN A 66 -11.59 -1.36 8.12
C ASN A 66 -11.43 -2.14 6.80
N LYS A 67 -10.21 -2.54 6.45
CA LYS A 67 -9.96 -3.47 5.34
C LYS A 67 -10.72 -4.79 5.53
N ASN A 68 -10.81 -5.27 6.77
CA ASN A 68 -11.55 -6.49 7.11
C ASN A 68 -13.07 -6.27 7.34
N LYS A 69 -13.51 -5.04 7.68
CA LYS A 69 -14.94 -4.67 7.83
C LYS A 69 -15.58 -4.26 6.51
N GLY A 70 -14.83 -3.67 5.57
CA GLY A 70 -15.25 -3.47 4.18
C GLY A 70 -15.46 -4.79 3.43
N GLY A 71 -15.00 -5.89 4.01
CA GLY A 71 -15.29 -7.27 3.62
C GLY A 71 -16.60 -7.84 4.17
N ALA A 72 -17.62 -7.02 4.46
CA ALA A 72 -18.99 -7.48 4.67
C ALA A 72 -19.69 -7.81 3.34
N ARG A 73 -19.11 -8.63 2.62
CA ARG A 73 -19.46 -9.79 1.81
C ARG A 73 -18.13 -10.43 1.46
N LYS A 74 -17.70 -11.38 2.28
CA LYS A 74 -16.98 -12.52 1.74
C LYS A 74 -17.96 -13.19 0.78
N GLU A 75 -18.08 -12.67 -0.42
CA GLU A 75 -18.12 -13.59 -1.51
C GLU A 75 -16.82 -14.37 -1.33
N ASN A 76 -16.95 -15.64 -1.02
CA ASN A 76 -15.90 -16.62 -1.21
C ASN A 76 -15.64 -16.62 -2.72
N VAL A 77 -14.95 -15.59 -3.21
CA VAL A 77 -14.31 -15.66 -4.51
C VAL A 77 -13.19 -16.67 -4.25
N GLN A 78 -13.50 -17.94 -4.55
CA GLN A 78 -12.45 -18.93 -4.64
C GLN A 78 -11.53 -18.45 -5.74
N VAL A 79 -10.41 -17.84 -5.33
CA VAL A 79 -9.35 -17.49 -6.27
C VAL A 79 -8.75 -18.80 -6.71
N TYR A 80 -9.15 -19.27 -7.89
CA TYR A 80 -8.60 -20.49 -8.46
C TYR A 80 -7.12 -20.25 -8.78
N GLU A 81 -6.30 -21.21 -8.43
CA GLU A 81 -4.90 -21.31 -8.82
C GLU A 81 -4.83 -21.55 -10.34
N SER A 82 -4.93 -20.47 -11.11
CA SER A 82 -4.73 -20.51 -12.56
C SER A 82 -3.26 -20.26 -12.91
N HIS A 83 -2.84 -20.67 -14.09
CA HIS A 83 -1.50 -20.35 -14.59
C HIS A 83 -1.26 -18.83 -14.62
N ASP A 84 -2.25 -18.03 -15.02
CA ASP A 84 -2.15 -16.57 -15.05
C ASP A 84 -1.96 -15.97 -13.65
N LYS A 85 -2.64 -16.55 -12.63
CA LYS A 85 -2.43 -16.13 -11.24
C LYS A 85 -1.00 -16.45 -10.79
N GLN A 86 -0.51 -17.65 -11.05
CA GLN A 86 0.85 -18.05 -10.68
C GLN A 86 1.90 -17.15 -11.35
N MET A 87 1.72 -16.81 -12.62
CA MET A 87 2.60 -15.89 -13.33
C MET A 87 2.55 -14.48 -12.75
N ALA A 88 1.36 -13.97 -12.44
CA ALA A 88 1.19 -12.66 -11.81
C ALA A 88 1.83 -12.62 -10.41
N ASP A 89 1.58 -13.64 -9.58
CA ASP A 89 2.18 -13.75 -8.24
C ASP A 89 3.72 -13.82 -8.32
N PHE A 90 4.26 -14.53 -9.31
CA PHE A 90 5.70 -14.58 -9.57
C PHE A 90 6.25 -13.17 -9.88
N VAL A 91 5.64 -12.46 -10.83
CA VAL A 91 6.06 -11.11 -11.24
C VAL A 91 5.96 -10.13 -10.06
N ILE A 92 4.87 -10.19 -9.28
CA ILE A 92 4.70 -9.35 -8.09
C ILE A 92 5.81 -9.62 -7.08
N ASN A 93 6.08 -10.88 -6.77
CA ASN A 93 7.10 -11.25 -5.79
C ASN A 93 8.51 -10.83 -6.22
N GLU A 94 8.86 -10.97 -7.52
CA GLU A 94 10.13 -10.49 -8.06
C GLU A 94 10.24 -8.97 -7.94
N ALA A 95 9.21 -8.24 -8.36
CA ALA A 95 9.20 -6.77 -8.26
C ALA A 95 9.27 -6.28 -6.81
N VAL A 96 8.61 -6.96 -5.87
CA VAL A 96 8.69 -6.63 -4.44
C VAL A 96 10.09 -6.91 -3.88
N ARG A 97 10.70 -8.04 -4.27
CA ARG A 97 12.06 -8.40 -3.84
C ARG A 97 13.10 -7.40 -4.33
N ASP A 98 13.02 -7.06 -5.62
CA ASP A 98 14.03 -6.24 -6.30
C ASP A 98 13.70 -4.74 -6.21
N LYS A 99 12.55 -4.38 -5.62
CA LYS A 99 12.04 -3.01 -5.45
C LYS A 99 11.84 -2.28 -6.78
N GLU A 100 11.24 -2.96 -7.73
CA GLU A 100 11.04 -2.49 -9.10
C GLU A 100 9.59 -2.10 -9.38
N ILE A 101 9.40 -1.52 -10.57
CA ILE A 101 8.07 -1.31 -11.15
C ILE A 101 7.74 -2.54 -12.00
N ALA A 102 6.59 -3.14 -11.76
CA ALA A 102 6.06 -4.20 -12.61
C ALA A 102 4.72 -3.82 -13.22
N ILE A 103 4.44 -4.38 -14.40
CA ILE A 103 3.22 -4.14 -15.13
C ILE A 103 2.57 -5.49 -15.43
N ILE A 104 1.31 -5.64 -15.02
CA ILE A 104 0.50 -6.84 -15.27
C ILE A 104 -0.63 -6.46 -16.23
N VAL A 105 -0.54 -6.95 -17.44
CA VAL A 105 -1.49 -6.62 -18.51
C VAL A 105 -2.29 -7.86 -18.90
N GLY A 106 -3.58 -7.66 -19.11
CA GLY A 106 -4.47 -8.72 -19.58
C GLY A 106 -5.83 -8.16 -20.01
N CYS A 107 -6.59 -8.97 -20.72
CA CYS A 107 -7.93 -8.60 -21.17
C CYS A 107 -8.88 -8.24 -20.02
N ALA A 108 -9.93 -7.49 -20.29
CA ALA A 108 -11.01 -7.28 -19.32
C ALA A 108 -11.58 -8.63 -18.87
N GLY A 109 -11.82 -8.78 -17.56
CA GLY A 109 -12.32 -10.03 -16.98
C GLY A 109 -11.27 -11.13 -16.75
N SER A 110 -9.98 -10.90 -17.03
CA SER A 110 -8.90 -11.91 -16.80
C SER A 110 -8.53 -12.13 -15.33
N GLY A 111 -9.20 -11.47 -14.38
CA GLY A 111 -8.98 -11.68 -12.95
C GLY A 111 -7.91 -10.78 -12.33
N LYS A 112 -7.35 -9.79 -13.04
CA LYS A 112 -6.32 -8.87 -12.53
C LYS A 112 -6.70 -8.21 -11.20
N SER A 113 -7.86 -7.59 -11.15
CA SER A 113 -8.39 -6.96 -9.92
C SER A 113 -8.57 -7.94 -8.78
N THR A 114 -8.93 -9.20 -9.09
CA THR A 114 -9.02 -10.27 -8.09
C THR A 114 -7.65 -10.61 -7.52
N ILE A 115 -6.63 -10.73 -8.36
CA ILE A 115 -5.24 -10.97 -7.94
C ILE A 115 -4.73 -9.82 -7.07
N ALA A 116 -4.95 -8.58 -7.49
CA ALA A 116 -4.54 -7.40 -6.72
C ALA A 116 -5.22 -7.33 -5.34
N LYS A 117 -6.52 -7.63 -5.28
CA LYS A 117 -7.30 -7.67 -4.02
C LYS A 117 -6.89 -8.83 -3.12
N ASP A 118 -6.64 -10.02 -3.70
CA ASP A 118 -6.17 -11.20 -2.97
C ASP A 118 -4.81 -10.92 -2.32
N TYR A 119 -3.86 -10.39 -3.09
CA TYR A 119 -2.56 -10.01 -2.58
C TYR A 119 -2.67 -8.96 -1.46
N ALA A 120 -3.44 -7.90 -1.66
CA ALA A 120 -3.63 -6.86 -0.65
C ALA A 120 -4.35 -7.37 0.62
N CYS A 121 -5.16 -8.41 0.51
CA CYS A 121 -5.80 -9.07 1.66
C CYS A 121 -4.78 -9.87 2.49
N LEU A 122 -3.85 -10.56 1.82
CA LEU A 122 -2.84 -11.39 2.46
C LEU A 122 -1.64 -10.57 3.00
N HIS A 123 -1.37 -9.40 2.40
CA HIS A 123 -0.22 -8.56 2.71
C HIS A 123 -0.65 -7.19 3.26
N PRO A 124 -0.67 -6.99 4.59
CA PRO A 124 -1.11 -5.74 5.22
C PRO A 124 -0.28 -4.50 4.83
N ASN A 125 0.91 -4.71 4.29
CA ASN A 125 1.80 -3.67 3.78
C ASN A 125 1.50 -3.27 2.31
N ALA A 126 0.52 -3.90 1.67
CA ALA A 126 0.10 -3.54 0.33
C ALA A 126 -0.92 -2.37 0.36
N ILE A 127 -0.65 -1.34 -0.42
CA ILE A 127 -1.58 -0.23 -0.67
C ILE A 127 -2.19 -0.46 -2.04
N LEU A 128 -3.47 -0.80 -2.10
CA LEU A 128 -4.21 -0.97 -3.35
C LEU A 128 -5.07 0.27 -3.63
N ILE A 129 -4.86 0.88 -4.79
CA ILE A 129 -5.65 1.99 -5.32
C ILE A 129 -6.27 1.54 -6.64
N GLU A 130 -7.57 1.79 -6.81
CA GLU A 130 -8.29 1.54 -8.04
C GLU A 130 -8.46 2.86 -8.80
N ALA A 131 -7.80 2.97 -9.96
CA ALA A 131 -7.91 4.15 -10.80
C ALA A 131 -9.25 4.16 -11.56
N THR A 132 -9.78 5.35 -11.75
CA THR A 132 -11.00 5.59 -12.51
C THR A 132 -10.76 6.63 -13.61
N LEU A 133 -11.70 6.80 -14.52
CA LEU A 133 -11.65 7.84 -15.55
C LEU A 133 -11.49 9.27 -14.97
N HIS A 134 -11.82 9.46 -13.70
CA HIS A 134 -11.69 10.75 -13.02
C HIS A 134 -10.43 10.86 -12.17
N SER A 135 -9.58 9.83 -12.17
CA SER A 135 -8.34 9.80 -11.38
C SER A 135 -7.27 10.68 -11.99
N THR A 136 -7.19 11.91 -11.51
CA THR A 136 -6.10 12.82 -11.85
C THR A 136 -4.86 12.53 -10.99
N ALA A 137 -3.69 13.06 -11.37
CA ALA A 137 -2.47 12.98 -10.55
C ALA A 137 -2.71 13.45 -9.11
N ARG A 138 -3.51 14.52 -8.92
CA ARG A 138 -3.88 15.02 -7.59
C ARG A 138 -4.65 13.98 -6.79
N VAL A 139 -5.66 13.36 -7.38
CA VAL A 139 -6.53 12.37 -6.72
C VAL A 139 -5.70 11.18 -6.24
N ILE A 140 -4.82 10.65 -7.10
CA ILE A 140 -3.94 9.51 -6.74
C ILE A 140 -2.97 9.89 -5.61
N LEU A 141 -2.34 11.07 -5.67
CA LEU A 141 -1.43 11.53 -4.63
C LEU A 141 -2.17 11.81 -3.32
N ASP A 142 -3.39 12.35 -3.36
CA ASP A 142 -4.21 12.58 -2.17
C ASP A 142 -4.60 11.25 -1.53
N GLU A 143 -4.99 10.24 -2.30
CA GLU A 143 -5.29 8.90 -1.81
C GLU A 143 -4.04 8.23 -1.22
N LEU A 144 -2.86 8.35 -1.86
CA LEU A 144 -1.61 7.87 -1.28
C LEU A 144 -1.28 8.56 0.04
N CYS A 145 -1.48 9.89 0.13
CA CYS A 145 -1.29 10.63 1.39
C CYS A 145 -2.23 10.11 2.49
N GLU A 146 -3.50 9.85 2.15
CA GLU A 146 -4.48 9.31 3.10
C GLU A 146 -4.08 7.92 3.57
N ARG A 147 -3.76 7.00 2.65
CA ARG A 147 -3.35 5.62 2.95
C ARG A 147 -2.05 5.53 3.74
N THR A 148 -1.15 6.48 3.54
CA THR A 148 0.14 6.57 4.25
C THR A 148 0.07 7.46 5.49
N HIS A 149 -1.09 8.08 5.77
CA HIS A 149 -1.30 9.02 6.88
C HIS A 149 -0.37 10.22 6.85
N ILE A 150 -0.03 10.70 5.65
CA ILE A 150 0.78 11.89 5.45
C ILE A 150 -0.15 13.10 5.45
N SER A 151 0.23 14.12 6.23
CA SER A 151 -0.44 15.42 6.22
C SER A 151 0.52 16.48 5.70
N GLY A 152 0.05 17.33 4.79
CA GLY A 152 0.84 18.43 4.25
C GLY A 152 1.06 18.32 2.73
N GLY A 153 1.94 19.18 2.22
CA GLY A 153 2.17 19.33 0.77
C GLY A 153 1.21 20.37 0.17
N ARG A 154 1.73 21.58 -0.08
CA ARG A 154 0.95 22.68 -0.67
C ARG A 154 0.68 22.46 -2.16
N ASN A 155 1.54 21.72 -2.82
CA ASN A 155 1.46 21.41 -4.24
C ASN A 155 1.81 19.94 -4.52
N LEU A 156 1.57 19.48 -5.75
CA LEU A 156 1.79 18.09 -6.14
C LEU A 156 3.25 17.65 -5.98
N HIS A 157 4.20 18.51 -6.30
CA HIS A 157 5.63 18.22 -6.17
C HIS A 157 6.01 17.95 -4.71
N GLU A 158 5.58 18.81 -3.79
CA GLU A 158 5.80 18.59 -2.35
C GLU A 158 5.17 17.29 -1.86
N LYS A 159 3.96 16.94 -2.35
CA LYS A 159 3.29 15.68 -2.02
C LYS A 159 4.10 14.47 -2.47
N VAL A 160 4.59 14.47 -3.72
CA VAL A 160 5.47 13.41 -4.24
C VAL A 160 6.68 13.19 -3.34
N LEU A 161 7.36 14.28 -2.94
CA LEU A 161 8.54 14.19 -2.07
C LEU A 161 8.20 13.68 -0.66
N LEU A 162 7.08 14.12 -0.08
CA LEU A 162 6.64 13.67 1.24
C LEU A 162 6.25 12.20 1.23
N ILE A 163 5.49 11.77 0.22
CA ILE A 163 5.12 10.36 0.03
C ILE A 163 6.38 9.51 -0.12
N ALA A 164 7.28 9.87 -1.03
CA ALA A 164 8.49 9.12 -1.26
C ALA A 164 9.37 9.01 0.02
N LYS A 165 9.51 10.11 0.77
CA LYS A 165 10.24 10.11 2.04
C LYS A 165 9.64 9.17 3.08
N GLU A 166 8.32 9.11 3.16
CA GLU A 166 7.64 8.23 4.11
C GLU A 166 7.71 6.77 3.66
N LEU A 167 7.48 6.49 2.37
CA LEU A 167 7.56 5.14 1.81
C LEU A 167 8.97 4.54 1.93
N LYS A 168 10.01 5.35 1.77
CA LYS A 168 11.41 4.91 1.94
C LYS A 168 11.70 4.29 3.32
N ARG A 169 10.91 4.64 4.33
CA ARG A 169 11.07 4.18 5.71
C ARG A 169 10.21 2.95 6.03
N ARG A 170 9.33 2.57 5.10
CA ARG A 170 8.36 1.49 5.29
C ARG A 170 8.63 0.38 4.29
N ASP A 171 8.30 -0.82 4.69
CA ASP A 171 8.25 -1.97 3.78
C ASP A 171 6.83 -2.06 3.21
N VAL A 172 6.56 -1.24 2.19
CA VAL A 172 5.24 -1.08 1.57
C VAL A 172 5.37 -1.39 0.09
N VAL A 173 4.33 -1.93 -0.51
CA VAL A 173 4.16 -2.09 -1.95
C VAL A 173 2.91 -1.36 -2.41
N ILE A 174 2.99 -0.66 -3.54
CA ILE A 174 1.87 0.07 -4.13
C ILE A 174 1.31 -0.74 -5.31
N PHE A 175 0.00 -0.94 -5.29
CA PHE A 175 -0.76 -1.53 -6.39
C PHE A 175 -1.70 -0.48 -6.95
N ILE A 176 -1.68 -0.30 -8.27
CA ILE A 176 -2.66 0.53 -8.99
C ILE A 176 -3.43 -0.38 -9.92
N ASP A 177 -4.71 -0.57 -9.63
CA ASP A 177 -5.63 -1.29 -10.52
C ASP A 177 -6.27 -0.34 -11.53
N GLU A 178 -6.63 -0.83 -12.71
CA GLU A 178 -7.18 -0.06 -13.83
C GLU A 178 -6.25 1.12 -14.24
N ALA A 179 -4.94 0.89 -14.20
CA ALA A 179 -3.93 1.94 -14.40
C ALA A 179 -3.96 2.59 -15.79
N GLU A 180 -4.64 2.01 -16.79
CA GLU A 180 -4.92 2.62 -18.09
C GLU A 180 -5.73 3.91 -18.02
N HIS A 181 -6.45 4.14 -16.91
CA HIS A 181 -7.20 5.37 -16.68
C HIS A 181 -6.33 6.53 -16.20
N LEU A 182 -5.07 6.26 -15.83
CA LEU A 182 -4.15 7.29 -15.40
C LEU A 182 -3.61 8.10 -16.57
N SER A 183 -3.52 9.40 -16.36
CA SER A 183 -2.80 10.27 -17.28
C SER A 183 -1.29 10.00 -17.24
N VAL A 184 -0.58 10.29 -18.32
CA VAL A 184 0.90 10.20 -18.37
C VAL A 184 1.54 10.98 -17.21
N ARG A 185 0.97 12.14 -16.84
CA ARG A 185 1.46 12.93 -15.69
C ARG A 185 1.31 12.18 -14.37
N ALA A 186 0.20 11.45 -14.16
CA ALA A 186 0.00 10.67 -12.94
C ALA A 186 0.97 9.47 -12.89
N LEU A 187 1.19 8.80 -14.02
CA LEU A 187 2.17 7.72 -14.14
C LEU A 187 3.60 8.22 -13.85
N GLU A 188 3.96 9.41 -14.36
CA GLU A 188 5.25 10.04 -14.12
C GLU A 188 5.43 10.44 -12.64
N ASP A 189 4.40 10.94 -11.97
CA ASP A 189 4.45 11.23 -10.54
C ASP A 189 4.63 9.94 -9.71
N LEU A 190 3.99 8.83 -10.09
CA LEU A 190 4.18 7.51 -9.46
C LEU A 190 5.61 6.98 -9.71
N ARG A 191 6.13 7.12 -10.92
CA ARG A 191 7.51 6.76 -11.24
C ARG A 191 8.50 7.56 -10.40
N ARG A 192 8.29 8.86 -10.21
CA ARG A 192 9.12 9.69 -9.33
C ARG A 192 9.07 9.27 -7.87
N ILE A 193 7.90 8.85 -7.39
CA ILE A 193 7.79 8.30 -6.03
C ILE A 193 8.66 7.05 -5.93
N TRP A 194 8.61 6.15 -6.91
CA TRP A 194 9.47 4.98 -6.95
C TRP A 194 10.97 5.35 -7.00
N ASP A 195 11.38 6.26 -7.88
CA ASP A 195 12.78 6.73 -8.02
C ASP A 195 13.36 7.19 -6.66
N PHE A 196 12.58 7.93 -5.87
CA PHE A 196 13.05 8.49 -4.61
C PHE A 196 12.91 7.55 -3.40
N SER A 197 11.99 6.60 -3.45
CA SER A 197 11.68 5.72 -2.32
C SER A 197 12.19 4.30 -2.49
N SER A 198 12.35 3.84 -3.74
CA SER A 198 12.52 2.42 -4.09
C SER A 198 11.35 1.57 -3.54
N CYS A 199 10.14 2.14 -3.47
CA CYS A 199 8.94 1.43 -3.08
C CYS A 199 8.42 0.65 -4.29
N PRO A 200 8.26 -0.68 -4.23
CA PRO A 200 7.73 -1.46 -5.33
C PRO A 200 6.39 -0.93 -5.81
N LEU A 201 6.21 -0.83 -7.12
CA LEU A 201 5.00 -0.31 -7.76
C LEU A 201 4.48 -1.32 -8.78
N ILE A 202 3.28 -1.83 -8.58
CA ILE A 202 2.66 -2.81 -9.47
C ILE A 202 1.47 -2.14 -10.17
N LEU A 203 1.51 -2.06 -11.48
CA LEU A 203 0.45 -1.49 -12.30
C LEU A 203 -0.33 -2.62 -12.97
N PHE A 204 -1.63 -2.67 -12.72
CA PHE A 204 -2.56 -3.58 -13.38
C PHE A 204 -3.35 -2.81 -14.42
N GLY A 205 -3.49 -3.39 -15.61
CA GLY A 205 -4.25 -2.72 -16.66
C GLY A 205 -4.51 -3.60 -17.88
N THR A 206 -5.08 -2.98 -18.90
CA THR A 206 -5.27 -3.58 -20.22
C THR A 206 -4.11 -3.21 -21.16
N GLU A 207 -4.15 -3.68 -22.40
CA GLU A 207 -3.19 -3.29 -23.44
C GLU A 207 -3.13 -1.75 -23.66
N ILE A 208 -4.18 -1.02 -23.26
CA ILE A 208 -4.21 0.45 -23.33
C ILE A 208 -3.13 1.03 -22.43
N LEU A 209 -2.89 0.43 -21.25
CA LEU A 209 -1.82 0.84 -20.35
C LEU A 209 -0.46 0.81 -21.05
N LEU A 210 -0.14 -0.29 -21.76
CA LEU A 210 1.11 -0.37 -22.52
C LEU A 210 1.23 0.72 -23.58
N LYS A 211 0.14 1.00 -24.29
CA LYS A 211 0.11 2.09 -25.28
C LYS A 211 0.35 3.45 -24.65
N ASN A 212 -0.19 3.68 -23.44
CA ASN A 212 0.01 4.91 -22.68
C ASN A 212 1.46 5.05 -22.19
N LEU A 213 2.10 3.94 -21.79
CA LEU A 213 3.49 3.91 -21.31
C LEU A 213 4.50 4.06 -22.45
N ILE A 214 4.27 3.40 -23.59
CA ILE A 214 5.17 3.50 -24.75
C ILE A 214 5.08 4.90 -25.40
N GLY A 215 3.93 5.59 -25.23
CA GLY A 215 3.71 6.90 -25.83
C GLY A 215 3.75 6.90 -27.37
N LYS A 216 3.49 8.05 -27.99
CA LYS A 216 3.59 8.16 -29.46
C LYS A 216 5.04 8.11 -29.98
N ASN A 217 6.03 8.29 -29.11
CA ASN A 217 7.46 8.38 -29.45
C ASN A 217 8.34 7.38 -28.69
N GLY A 218 7.78 6.42 -27.94
CA GLY A 218 8.57 5.44 -27.19
C GLY A 218 9.35 6.02 -25.99
N GLU A 219 8.87 7.12 -25.45
CA GLU A 219 9.56 7.84 -24.36
C GLU A 219 8.78 7.74 -23.05
N LEU A 220 8.90 6.60 -22.38
CA LEU A 220 8.78 6.52 -20.90
C LEU A 220 9.77 5.48 -20.39
#